data_620b0d5ebab21dc87f903c9d11cb6550
#
_entry.id   620b0d5ebab21dc87f903c9d11cb6550
#
_cell.length_a   1.000
_cell.length_b   1.000
_cell.length_c   1.000
_cell.angle_alpha   90.00
_cell.angle_beta   90.00
_cell.angle_gamma   90.00
#
_symmetry.space_group_name_H-M   'P 1'
#
loop_
_entity.id
_entity.type
_entity.pdbx_description
1 polymer ?
#
loop_
_entity_poly.entity_id
_entity_poly.type
_entity_poly.pdbx_seq_one_letter_code
_entity_poly.pdbx_strand_id
1 'polypeptide(L)'
;MKGMSLAAQSMEPRLVVLSRGPELYSTRRLATEAEKVGWDVSIIDPLALTIVVDEEGGRVFHRGWPVQCEALIARIGYSITRRGVAIVRQFEQMGVIVMNSSNGIVRSRDKLVACQMMAEKGVPVPISAHVGAWEDTERAVRRVGGTPCVVKSTEGTHGSGVYLVKSSRQARQLVYQMLERGMRPLVQEYIEESHGSDVRALVVGGEVVASMRRKAHGSEFRSNFHLGGSVSNIELNEEQREIAIRATETMGLEIAGVDMLLSERGPLVLEVNSSPGLEGIEAATRSNVAGKVAERLSALYTPPEESAARPGDLEGEAGERGSAY
;
A
#
# COMPACT_ATOMS: atom_id res chain seq x y z
N MET A 1 -50.35 28.87 -1.60
CA MET A 1 -49.44 28.15 -0.72
C MET A 1 -48.38 27.49 -1.61
N LYS A 2 -47.17 28.07 -1.61
CA LYS A 2 -46.05 27.52 -2.37
C LYS A 2 -45.39 26.41 -1.51
N GLY A 3 -45.46 25.17 -2.02
CA GLY A 3 -44.74 24.05 -1.44
C GLY A 3 -43.26 24.32 -1.53
N MET A 4 -42.59 24.54 -0.40
CA MET A 4 -41.14 24.45 -0.30
C MET A 4 -40.76 22.97 -0.40
N SER A 5 -40.17 22.60 -1.54
CA SER A 5 -39.44 21.36 -1.69
C SER A 5 -38.25 21.43 -0.70
N LEU A 6 -38.31 20.59 0.33
CA LEU A 6 -37.11 20.24 1.11
C LEU A 6 -36.22 19.44 0.16
N ALA A 7 -35.32 20.12 -0.52
CA ALA A 7 -34.16 19.47 -1.10
C ALA A 7 -33.44 18.72 0.04
N ALA A 8 -33.40 17.41 -0.04
CA ALA A 8 -32.53 16.60 0.84
C ALA A 8 -31.12 17.16 0.71
N GLN A 9 -30.61 17.76 1.78
CA GLN A 9 -29.20 18.10 1.87
C GLN A 9 -28.46 16.76 1.79
N SER A 10 -27.82 16.49 0.66
CA SER A 10 -26.92 15.35 0.53
C SER A 10 -25.84 15.54 1.62
N MET A 11 -25.90 14.71 2.65
CA MET A 11 -24.84 14.70 3.65
C MET A 11 -23.54 14.31 2.94
N GLU A 12 -22.49 15.11 3.12
CA GLU A 12 -21.16 14.80 2.60
C GLU A 12 -20.75 13.40 3.07
N PRO A 13 -20.22 12.55 2.18
CA PRO A 13 -19.78 11.21 2.55
C PRO A 13 -18.59 11.30 3.53
N ARG A 14 -18.59 10.43 4.54
CA ARG A 14 -17.58 10.45 5.62
C ARG A 14 -16.37 9.60 5.26
N LEU A 15 -15.19 10.20 5.37
CA LEU A 15 -13.91 9.54 5.18
C LEU A 15 -13.15 9.45 6.51
N VAL A 16 -12.65 8.27 6.84
CA VAL A 16 -11.68 8.09 7.92
C VAL A 16 -10.28 7.90 7.35
N VAL A 17 -9.34 8.74 7.75
CA VAL A 17 -7.91 8.52 7.51
C VAL A 17 -7.31 7.89 8.77
N LEU A 18 -6.96 6.60 8.70
CA LEU A 18 -6.27 5.93 9.81
C LEU A 18 -4.81 6.32 9.83
N SER A 19 -4.40 7.09 10.84
CA SER A 19 -3.01 7.53 10.98
C SER A 19 -2.66 7.79 12.45
N ARG A 20 -1.47 7.37 12.88
CA ARG A 20 -0.91 7.68 14.21
C ARG A 20 -0.32 9.08 14.29
N GLY A 21 -0.15 9.76 13.17
CA GLY A 21 0.42 11.10 13.10
C GLY A 21 -0.47 12.01 12.26
N PRO A 22 -1.46 12.68 12.86
CA PRO A 22 -2.31 13.63 12.14
C PRO A 22 -1.50 14.77 11.52
N GLU A 23 -0.37 15.15 12.13
CA GLU A 23 0.52 16.19 11.65
C GLU A 23 1.49 15.76 10.55
N LEU A 24 1.57 14.48 10.23
CA LEU A 24 2.43 14.00 9.15
C LEU A 24 2.00 14.57 7.81
N TYR A 25 2.97 15.00 7.01
CA TYR A 25 2.73 15.60 5.70
C TYR A 25 1.70 14.82 4.88
N SER A 26 1.94 13.52 4.67
CA SER A 26 1.06 12.69 3.84
C SER A 26 -0.35 12.58 4.41
N THR A 27 -0.51 12.53 5.74
CA THR A 27 -1.82 12.46 6.39
C THR A 27 -2.62 13.73 6.15
N ARG A 28 -2.01 14.90 6.42
CA ARG A 28 -2.65 16.20 6.19
C ARG A 28 -2.99 16.42 4.72
N ARG A 29 -2.07 16.08 3.81
CA ARG A 29 -2.31 16.23 2.37
C ARG A 29 -3.51 15.42 1.90
N LEU A 30 -3.60 14.15 2.32
CA LEU A 30 -4.73 13.28 1.97
C LEU A 30 -6.05 13.81 2.52
N ALA A 31 -6.07 14.25 3.77
CA ALA A 31 -7.27 14.84 4.38
C ALA A 31 -7.71 16.10 3.62
N THR A 32 -6.79 17.08 3.43
CA THR A 32 -7.09 18.34 2.77
C THR A 32 -7.56 18.16 1.32
N GLU A 33 -6.98 17.22 0.55
CA GLU A 33 -7.41 17.01 -0.82
C GLU A 33 -8.76 16.25 -0.89
N ALA A 34 -9.05 15.37 0.07
CA ALA A 34 -10.35 14.72 0.17
C ALA A 34 -11.46 15.72 0.54
N GLU A 35 -11.21 16.64 1.48
CA GLU A 35 -12.14 17.72 1.83
C GLU A 35 -12.50 18.61 0.61
N LYS A 36 -11.51 18.91 -0.24
CA LYS A 36 -11.73 19.69 -1.47
C LYS A 36 -12.67 19.04 -2.49
N VAL A 37 -12.77 17.72 -2.47
CA VAL A 37 -13.67 16.96 -3.37
C VAL A 37 -14.95 16.50 -2.66
N GLY A 38 -15.28 17.07 -1.49
CA GLY A 38 -16.56 16.93 -0.81
C GLY A 38 -16.66 15.79 0.19
N TRP A 39 -15.53 15.34 0.78
CA TRP A 39 -15.56 14.39 1.88
C TRP A 39 -15.52 15.09 3.25
N ASP A 40 -16.37 14.66 4.20
CA ASP A 40 -16.22 14.97 5.62
C ASP A 40 -15.14 14.07 6.22
N VAL A 41 -13.98 14.63 6.57
CA VAL A 41 -12.77 13.88 6.88
C VAL A 41 -12.47 13.86 8.38
N SER A 42 -12.30 12.65 8.92
CA SER A 42 -11.80 12.42 10.28
C SER A 42 -10.46 11.68 10.24
N ILE A 43 -9.47 12.16 11.01
CA ILE A 43 -8.20 11.47 11.21
C ILE A 43 -8.25 10.74 12.56
N ILE A 44 -8.09 9.40 12.54
CA ILE A 44 -8.20 8.57 13.74
C ILE A 44 -6.94 7.71 13.90
N ASP A 45 -6.37 7.72 15.12
CA ASP A 45 -5.29 6.77 15.46
C ASP A 45 -5.86 5.34 15.53
N PRO A 46 -5.39 4.42 14.68
CA PRO A 46 -5.85 3.03 14.72
C PRO A 46 -5.64 2.36 16.09
N LEU A 47 -4.71 2.84 16.93
CA LEU A 47 -4.51 2.33 18.28
C LEU A 47 -5.59 2.78 19.27
N ALA A 48 -6.36 3.81 18.95
CA ALA A 48 -7.47 4.30 19.76
C ALA A 48 -8.81 3.62 19.42
N LEU A 49 -8.83 2.71 18.44
CA LEU A 49 -10.04 2.00 18.02
C LEU A 49 -10.22 0.69 18.77
N THR A 50 -11.47 0.36 19.07
CA THR A 50 -11.91 -0.90 19.65
C THR A 50 -12.79 -1.64 18.66
N ILE A 51 -12.53 -2.92 18.42
CA ILE A 51 -13.39 -3.80 17.63
C ILE A 51 -14.22 -4.61 18.60
N VAL A 52 -15.54 -4.64 18.39
CA VAL A 52 -16.49 -5.53 19.05
C VAL A 52 -17.06 -6.47 18.01
N VAL A 53 -17.02 -7.77 18.29
CA VAL A 53 -17.58 -8.81 17.42
C VAL A 53 -18.58 -9.61 18.22
N ASP A 54 -19.80 -9.69 17.73
CA ASP A 54 -20.89 -10.47 18.33
C ASP A 54 -21.70 -11.17 17.22
N GLU A 55 -22.84 -11.76 17.55
CA GLU A 55 -23.71 -12.47 16.63
C GLU A 55 -24.38 -11.56 15.56
N GLU A 56 -24.42 -10.24 15.79
CA GLU A 56 -24.92 -9.24 14.83
C GLU A 56 -23.83 -8.79 13.84
N GLY A 57 -22.56 -9.21 14.06
CA GLY A 57 -21.41 -8.84 13.25
C GLY A 57 -20.35 -8.05 14.01
N GLY A 58 -19.38 -7.50 13.26
CA GLY A 58 -18.31 -6.70 13.84
C GLY A 58 -18.57 -5.20 13.71
N ARG A 59 -18.22 -4.46 14.76
CA ARG A 59 -18.37 -2.99 14.83
C ARG A 59 -17.09 -2.35 15.34
N VAL A 60 -16.81 -1.12 14.91
CA VAL A 60 -15.63 -0.36 15.36
C VAL A 60 -16.07 0.84 16.18
N PHE A 61 -15.40 1.06 17.30
CA PHE A 61 -15.68 2.15 18.23
C PHE A 61 -14.44 3.03 18.44
N HIS A 62 -14.67 4.33 18.52
CA HIS A 62 -13.68 5.32 18.95
C HIS A 62 -14.20 6.04 20.19
N ARG A 63 -13.48 5.95 21.34
CA ARG A 63 -13.89 6.58 22.60
C ARG A 63 -15.32 6.25 23.05
N GLY A 64 -15.76 5.01 22.80
CA GLY A 64 -17.08 4.53 23.16
C GLY A 64 -18.18 4.81 22.15
N TRP A 65 -17.93 5.57 21.09
CA TRP A 65 -18.89 5.87 20.02
C TRP A 65 -18.61 5.03 18.77
N PRO A 66 -19.65 4.52 18.10
CA PRO A 66 -19.47 3.76 16.87
C PRO A 66 -18.88 4.65 15.78
N VAL A 67 -17.88 4.13 15.06
CA VAL A 67 -17.31 4.79 13.88
C VAL A 67 -18.10 4.34 12.65
N GLN A 68 -18.70 5.31 11.99
CA GLN A 68 -19.43 5.12 10.74
C GLN A 68 -18.77 5.97 9.67
N CYS A 69 -18.39 5.37 8.55
CA CYS A 69 -17.85 6.07 7.39
C CYS A 69 -18.14 5.26 6.12
N GLU A 70 -18.16 5.94 5.00
CA GLU A 70 -18.37 5.36 3.68
C GLU A 70 -17.03 4.90 3.09
N ALA A 71 -15.94 5.55 3.49
CA ALA A 71 -14.60 5.21 3.00
C ALA A 71 -13.51 5.34 4.08
N LEU A 72 -12.37 4.67 3.82
CA LEU A 72 -11.23 4.64 4.72
C LEU A 72 -9.91 4.63 3.93
N ILE A 73 -8.98 5.53 4.31
CA ILE A 73 -7.60 5.50 3.83
C ILE A 73 -6.70 4.96 4.95
N ALA A 74 -6.03 3.83 4.68
CA ALA A 74 -5.20 3.13 5.67
C ALA A 74 -3.74 3.59 5.63
N ARG A 75 -3.33 4.49 6.54
CA ARG A 75 -1.93 4.91 6.74
C ARG A 75 -1.30 4.07 7.86
N ILE A 76 -1.24 2.75 7.65
CA ILE A 76 -0.75 1.81 8.64
C ILE A 76 0.78 1.72 8.59
N GLY A 77 1.45 2.13 9.67
CA GLY A 77 2.90 1.99 9.84
C GLY A 77 3.31 0.54 10.16
N TYR A 78 4.58 0.21 9.90
CA TYR A 78 5.13 -1.14 10.14
C TYR A 78 4.92 -1.61 11.58
N SER A 79 5.23 -0.78 12.57
CA SER A 79 5.17 -1.12 14.00
C SER A 79 3.79 -1.53 14.51
N ILE A 80 2.73 -1.22 13.76
CA ILE A 80 1.34 -1.52 14.13
C ILE A 80 0.62 -2.36 13.07
N THR A 81 1.36 -2.98 12.14
CA THR A 81 0.77 -3.71 10.99
C THR A 81 -0.28 -4.70 11.44
N ARG A 82 0.02 -5.57 12.41
CA ARG A 82 -0.93 -6.61 12.89
C ARG A 82 -2.24 -6.00 13.39
N ARG A 83 -2.16 -4.95 14.21
CA ARG A 83 -3.35 -4.30 14.79
C ARG A 83 -4.09 -3.46 13.74
N GLY A 84 -3.36 -2.69 12.95
CA GLY A 84 -3.94 -1.86 11.89
C GLY A 84 -4.67 -2.68 10.83
N VAL A 85 -4.10 -3.81 10.41
CA VAL A 85 -4.72 -4.74 9.47
C VAL A 85 -6.02 -5.33 10.01
N ALA A 86 -6.08 -5.68 11.31
CA ALA A 86 -7.33 -6.16 11.92
C ALA A 86 -8.45 -5.10 11.85
N ILE A 87 -8.10 -3.82 12.07
CA ILE A 87 -9.04 -2.71 12.00
C ILE A 87 -9.51 -2.49 10.55
N VAL A 88 -8.59 -2.44 9.58
CA VAL A 88 -8.94 -2.30 8.16
C VAL A 88 -9.87 -3.44 7.72
N ARG A 89 -9.54 -4.68 8.10
CA ARG A 89 -10.39 -5.84 7.80
C ARG A 89 -11.79 -5.71 8.38
N GLN A 90 -11.91 -5.17 9.58
CA GLN A 90 -13.24 -4.95 10.17
C GLN A 90 -14.04 -3.93 9.37
N PHE A 91 -13.44 -2.83 8.92
CA PHE A 91 -14.12 -1.88 8.04
C PHE A 91 -14.50 -2.50 6.69
N GLU A 92 -13.64 -3.35 6.10
CA GLU A 92 -13.98 -4.11 4.89
C GLU A 92 -15.24 -4.98 5.10
N GLN A 93 -15.34 -5.67 6.25
CA GLN A 93 -16.50 -6.51 6.59
C GLN A 93 -17.78 -5.69 6.85
N MET A 94 -17.63 -4.43 7.23
CA MET A 94 -18.74 -3.46 7.38
C MET A 94 -19.17 -2.84 6.03
N GLY A 95 -18.54 -3.23 4.90
CA GLY A 95 -18.83 -2.70 3.56
C GLY A 95 -18.22 -1.34 3.27
N VAL A 96 -17.30 -0.86 4.09
CA VAL A 96 -16.59 0.41 3.89
C VAL A 96 -15.57 0.28 2.75
N ILE A 97 -15.51 1.26 1.84
CA ILE A 97 -14.50 1.34 0.79
C ILE A 97 -13.15 1.59 1.44
N VAL A 98 -12.16 0.71 1.22
CA VAL A 98 -10.85 0.84 1.84
C VAL A 98 -9.72 1.05 0.81
N MET A 99 -8.86 2.02 1.06
CA MET A 99 -7.62 2.25 0.32
C MET A 99 -6.45 2.22 1.31
N ASN A 100 -5.63 1.15 1.41
CA ASN A 100 -5.60 -0.14 0.73
C ASN A 100 -6.31 -1.24 1.55
N SER A 101 -6.61 -2.36 0.88
CA SER A 101 -7.19 -3.54 1.50
C SER A 101 -6.29 -4.17 2.57
N SER A 102 -6.89 -4.81 3.57
CA SER A 102 -6.17 -5.52 4.63
C SER A 102 -5.22 -6.59 4.07
N ASN A 103 -5.67 -7.34 3.06
CA ASN A 103 -4.86 -8.35 2.39
C ASN A 103 -3.71 -7.75 1.58
N GLY A 104 -3.94 -6.66 0.85
CA GLY A 104 -2.89 -5.94 0.11
C GLY A 104 -1.79 -5.41 1.04
N ILE A 105 -2.19 -4.85 2.20
CA ILE A 105 -1.25 -4.40 3.21
C ILE A 105 -0.39 -5.57 3.73
N VAL A 106 -0.98 -6.71 4.06
CA VAL A 106 -0.25 -7.89 4.57
C VAL A 106 0.74 -8.41 3.53
N ARG A 107 0.29 -8.61 2.28
CA ARG A 107 1.12 -9.14 1.18
C ARG A 107 2.34 -8.25 0.91
N SER A 108 2.15 -6.94 0.88
CA SER A 108 3.22 -5.98 0.61
C SER A 108 4.22 -5.82 1.77
N ARG A 109 3.87 -6.22 2.99
CA ARG A 109 4.72 -6.11 4.18
C ARG A 109 5.75 -7.22 4.32
N ASP A 110 5.49 -8.38 3.76
CA ASP A 110 6.41 -9.51 3.75
C ASP A 110 7.16 -9.56 2.42
N LYS A 111 8.46 -9.26 2.45
CA LYS A 111 9.30 -9.20 1.24
C LYS A 111 9.40 -10.55 0.52
N LEU A 112 9.34 -11.67 1.26
CA LEU A 112 9.36 -12.99 0.65
C LEU A 112 8.05 -13.27 -0.07
N VAL A 113 6.91 -13.04 0.58
CA VAL A 113 5.58 -13.19 -0.03
C VAL A 113 5.44 -12.29 -1.26
N ALA A 114 5.86 -11.02 -1.15
CA ALA A 114 5.83 -10.09 -2.28
C ALA A 114 6.68 -10.58 -3.46
N CYS A 115 7.93 -11.04 -3.21
CA CYS A 115 8.78 -11.60 -4.26
C CYS A 115 8.16 -12.85 -4.91
N GLN A 116 7.58 -13.77 -4.12
CA GLN A 116 6.93 -14.98 -4.63
C GLN A 116 5.75 -14.64 -5.54
N MET A 117 4.85 -13.75 -5.09
CA MET A 117 3.67 -13.34 -5.86
C MET A 117 4.06 -12.59 -7.14
N MET A 118 5.03 -11.67 -7.07
CA MET A 118 5.53 -10.95 -8.24
C MET A 118 6.17 -11.89 -9.26
N ALA A 119 7.02 -12.82 -8.81
CA ALA A 119 7.67 -13.79 -9.68
C ALA A 119 6.63 -14.72 -10.39
N GLU A 120 5.60 -15.17 -9.67
CA GLU A 120 4.50 -15.97 -10.25
C GLU A 120 3.76 -15.19 -11.37
N LYS A 121 3.58 -13.89 -11.20
CA LYS A 121 2.93 -13.01 -12.19
C LYS A 121 3.89 -12.48 -13.27
N GLY A 122 5.15 -12.95 -13.29
CA GLY A 122 6.16 -12.52 -14.25
C GLY A 122 6.59 -11.06 -14.08
N VAL A 123 6.41 -10.47 -12.89
CA VAL A 123 6.99 -9.16 -12.55
C VAL A 123 8.46 -9.37 -12.20
N PRO A 124 9.41 -8.70 -12.88
CA PRO A 124 10.83 -8.87 -12.63
C PRO A 124 11.21 -8.45 -11.20
N VAL A 125 11.92 -9.33 -10.49
CA VAL A 125 12.42 -9.08 -9.14
C VAL A 125 13.89 -9.51 -9.05
N PRO A 126 14.69 -8.94 -8.14
CA PRO A 126 16.03 -9.45 -7.87
C PRO A 126 15.99 -10.90 -7.38
N ILE A 127 16.94 -11.73 -7.82
CA ILE A 127 17.05 -13.11 -7.38
C ILE A 127 17.18 -13.13 -5.86
N SER A 128 16.30 -13.88 -5.21
CA SER A 128 16.19 -13.89 -3.75
C SER A 128 16.07 -15.30 -3.22
N ALA A 129 16.72 -15.58 -2.10
CA ALA A 129 16.68 -16.87 -1.41
C ALA A 129 16.38 -16.66 0.08
N HIS A 130 15.29 -17.27 0.58
CA HIS A 130 15.04 -17.34 2.01
C HIS A 130 15.87 -18.47 2.62
N VAL A 131 16.48 -18.20 3.77
CA VAL A 131 17.37 -19.16 4.45
C VAL A 131 16.71 -19.56 5.77
N GLY A 132 16.25 -20.81 5.84
CA GLY A 132 15.65 -21.37 7.07
C GLY A 132 16.66 -21.96 8.04
N ALA A 133 17.83 -22.44 7.55
CA ALA A 133 18.92 -22.99 8.33
C ALA A 133 20.23 -22.29 7.93
N TRP A 134 21.01 -21.82 8.90
CA TRP A 134 22.21 -21.04 8.63
C TRP A 134 23.27 -21.81 7.83
N GLU A 135 23.28 -23.14 7.90
CA GLU A 135 24.15 -24.03 7.14
C GLU A 135 23.94 -23.91 5.63
N ASP A 136 22.72 -23.56 5.20
CA ASP A 136 22.38 -23.40 3.79
C ASP A 136 22.74 -22.01 3.22
N THR A 137 23.26 -21.11 4.03
CA THR A 137 23.61 -19.73 3.61
C THR A 137 24.54 -19.69 2.40
N GLU A 138 25.59 -20.53 2.37
CA GLU A 138 26.54 -20.53 1.25
C GLU A 138 25.91 -21.01 -0.07
N ARG A 139 24.94 -21.93 0.01
CA ARG A 139 24.16 -22.36 -1.14
C ARG A 139 23.25 -21.22 -1.63
N ALA A 140 22.59 -20.52 -0.70
CA ALA A 140 21.77 -19.36 -1.01
C ALA A 140 22.58 -18.26 -1.68
N VAL A 141 23.77 -17.93 -1.14
CA VAL A 141 24.69 -16.93 -1.73
C VAL A 141 25.07 -17.33 -3.16
N ARG A 142 25.43 -18.58 -3.42
CA ARG A 142 25.73 -19.04 -4.79
C ARG A 142 24.52 -18.93 -5.73
N ARG A 143 23.32 -19.20 -5.23
CA ARG A 143 22.06 -19.11 -6.02
C ARG A 143 21.71 -17.69 -6.44
N VAL A 144 22.06 -16.70 -5.63
CA VAL A 144 21.82 -15.28 -5.94
C VAL A 144 22.99 -14.62 -6.72
N GLY A 145 23.92 -15.41 -7.26
CA GLY A 145 25.04 -14.90 -8.08
C GLY A 145 26.35 -14.70 -7.32
N GLY A 146 26.43 -15.05 -6.03
CA GLY A 146 27.65 -14.92 -5.24
C GLY A 146 27.70 -13.66 -4.37
N THR A 147 28.91 -13.16 -4.13
CA THR A 147 29.13 -11.91 -3.39
C THR A 147 29.80 -10.86 -4.29
N PRO A 148 29.51 -9.55 -4.12
CA PRO A 148 28.66 -9.00 -3.06
C PRO A 148 27.18 -9.38 -3.19
N CYS A 149 26.49 -9.55 -2.06
CA CYS A 149 25.04 -9.79 -2.03
C CYS A 149 24.41 -9.03 -0.86
N VAL A 150 23.09 -8.91 -0.87
CA VAL A 150 22.33 -8.24 0.19
C VAL A 150 21.72 -9.28 1.11
N VAL A 151 21.88 -9.09 2.43
CA VAL A 151 21.20 -9.88 3.46
C VAL A 151 20.22 -8.94 4.20
N LYS A 152 18.96 -9.33 4.26
CA LYS A 152 17.92 -8.52 4.91
C LYS A 152 16.85 -9.40 5.58
N SER A 153 16.10 -8.84 6.52
CA SER A 153 14.90 -9.51 7.05
C SER A 153 13.75 -9.42 6.05
N THR A 154 12.91 -10.46 5.99
CA THR A 154 11.67 -10.43 5.21
C THR A 154 10.71 -9.35 5.68
N GLU A 155 10.79 -8.96 6.94
CA GLU A 155 10.02 -7.88 7.56
C GLU A 155 10.93 -6.73 7.98
N GLY A 156 10.40 -5.50 7.98
CA GLY A 156 11.14 -4.28 8.36
C GLY A 156 10.96 -3.16 7.35
N THR A 157 11.28 -1.93 7.78
CA THR A 157 11.15 -0.71 6.96
C THR A 157 12.39 0.18 7.07
N HIS A 158 12.48 1.19 6.19
CA HIS A 158 13.49 2.25 6.19
C HIS A 158 14.95 1.76 6.07
N GLY A 159 15.19 0.58 5.48
CA GLY A 159 16.54 0.03 5.32
C GLY A 159 17.18 -0.46 6.63
N SER A 160 16.47 -0.45 7.75
CA SER A 160 16.94 -1.10 8.98
C SER A 160 17.00 -2.61 8.77
N GLY A 161 18.15 -3.23 9.11
CA GLY A 161 18.36 -4.67 8.90
C GLY A 161 18.62 -5.06 7.45
N VAL A 162 19.14 -4.15 6.60
CA VAL A 162 19.60 -4.42 5.23
C VAL A 162 21.10 -4.23 5.16
N TYR A 163 21.83 -5.27 4.77
CA TYR A 163 23.28 -5.33 4.81
C TYR A 163 23.86 -5.78 3.47
N LEU A 164 24.79 -5.00 2.92
CA LEU A 164 25.64 -5.43 1.81
C LEU A 164 26.81 -6.24 2.36
N VAL A 165 26.90 -7.50 1.97
CA VAL A 165 27.96 -8.42 2.41
C VAL A 165 28.90 -8.75 1.26
N LYS A 166 30.21 -8.74 1.55
CA LYS A 166 31.28 -8.92 0.56
C LYS A 166 31.92 -10.31 0.60
N SER A 167 31.43 -11.20 1.48
CA SER A 167 31.92 -12.57 1.57
C SER A 167 30.85 -13.51 2.11
N SER A 168 30.89 -14.79 1.69
CA SER A 168 29.97 -15.82 2.21
C SER A 168 30.11 -16.00 3.73
N ARG A 169 31.30 -15.76 4.30
CA ARG A 169 31.53 -15.82 5.76
C ARG A 169 30.70 -14.74 6.46
N GLN A 170 30.71 -13.50 5.95
CA GLN A 170 29.88 -12.39 6.51
C GLN A 170 28.39 -12.71 6.38
N ALA A 171 27.95 -13.21 5.21
CA ALA A 171 26.56 -13.62 5.00
C ALA A 171 26.13 -14.65 6.04
N ARG A 172 26.92 -15.71 6.21
CA ARG A 172 26.66 -16.80 7.17
C ARG A 172 26.57 -16.31 8.61
N GLN A 173 27.49 -15.45 9.04
CA GLN A 173 27.46 -14.88 10.39
C GLN A 173 26.21 -14.04 10.62
N LEU A 174 25.82 -13.24 9.63
CA LEU A 174 24.64 -12.37 9.73
C LEU A 174 23.33 -13.17 9.72
N VAL A 175 23.22 -14.16 8.82
CA VAL A 175 22.07 -15.07 8.78
C VAL A 175 21.90 -15.81 10.09
N TYR A 176 23.00 -16.35 10.66
CA TYR A 176 22.99 -16.98 11.98
C TYR A 176 22.44 -16.04 13.05
N GLN A 177 22.97 -14.80 13.14
CA GLN A 177 22.51 -13.81 14.12
C GLN A 177 21.02 -13.41 13.92
N MET A 178 20.52 -13.39 12.69
CA MET A 178 19.12 -13.11 12.40
C MET A 178 18.22 -14.26 12.88
N LEU A 179 18.59 -15.50 12.58
CA LEU A 179 17.84 -16.69 13.00
C LEU A 179 17.78 -16.82 14.52
N GLU A 180 18.90 -16.58 15.24
CA GLU A 180 18.94 -16.57 16.71
C GLU A 180 17.99 -15.54 17.35
N ARG A 181 17.67 -14.46 16.61
CA ARG A 181 16.71 -13.44 17.02
C ARG A 181 15.27 -13.70 16.55
N GLY A 182 15.01 -14.88 15.99
CA GLY A 182 13.70 -15.23 15.43
C GLY A 182 13.33 -14.46 14.17
N MET A 183 14.31 -13.81 13.51
CA MET A 183 14.08 -13.10 12.25
C MET A 183 14.14 -14.09 11.08
N ARG A 184 13.51 -13.74 9.98
CA ARG A 184 13.50 -14.53 8.74
C ARG A 184 14.46 -13.89 7.71
N PRO A 185 15.70 -14.40 7.55
CA PRO A 185 16.68 -13.82 6.65
C PRO A 185 16.36 -14.13 5.18
N LEU A 186 16.56 -13.11 4.34
CA LEU A 186 16.51 -13.17 2.89
C LEU A 186 17.88 -12.78 2.34
N VAL A 187 18.49 -13.65 1.55
CA VAL A 187 19.70 -13.34 0.76
C VAL A 187 19.22 -12.94 -0.64
N GLN A 188 19.70 -11.82 -1.15
CA GLN A 188 19.28 -11.27 -2.43
C GLN A 188 20.49 -10.85 -3.25
N GLU A 189 20.43 -11.02 -4.58
CA GLU A 189 21.45 -10.50 -5.48
C GLU A 189 21.64 -8.99 -5.28
N TYR A 190 22.88 -8.56 -5.42
CA TYR A 190 23.22 -7.16 -5.41
C TYR A 190 23.25 -6.63 -6.84
N ILE A 191 22.46 -5.60 -7.13
CA ILE A 191 22.41 -4.96 -8.44
C ILE A 191 23.41 -3.80 -8.43
N GLU A 192 24.59 -4.05 -8.97
CA GLU A 192 25.73 -3.12 -8.90
C GLU A 192 25.46 -1.85 -9.70
N GLU A 193 24.77 -1.96 -10.82
CA GLU A 193 24.39 -0.84 -11.71
C GLU A 193 23.50 0.19 -11.00
N SER A 194 22.74 -0.26 -10.02
CA SER A 194 21.89 0.59 -9.19
C SER A 194 22.50 1.01 -7.86
N HIS A 195 23.81 0.89 -7.68
CA HIS A 195 24.45 1.23 -6.40
C HIS A 195 24.04 2.60 -5.86
N GLY A 196 23.40 2.61 -4.68
CA GLY A 196 22.94 3.84 -4.02
C GLY A 196 21.85 4.60 -4.79
N SER A 197 21.18 3.99 -5.78
CA SER A 197 20.12 4.64 -6.55
C SER A 197 18.96 3.69 -6.75
N ASP A 198 17.74 4.19 -6.64
CA ASP A 198 16.53 3.51 -7.06
C ASP A 198 15.52 4.49 -7.68
N VAL A 199 14.50 3.92 -8.29
CA VAL A 199 13.37 4.67 -8.84
C VAL A 199 12.12 4.29 -8.10
N ARG A 200 11.38 5.27 -7.59
CA ARG A 200 10.06 5.08 -7.02
C ARG A 200 8.98 5.55 -7.98
N ALA A 201 8.12 4.65 -8.40
CA ALA A 201 6.85 4.96 -9.05
C ALA A 201 5.75 5.03 -7.99
N LEU A 202 4.88 6.03 -8.07
CA LEU A 202 3.67 6.13 -7.27
C LEU A 202 2.49 5.78 -8.15
N VAL A 203 1.82 4.70 -7.78
CA VAL A 203 0.66 4.16 -8.51
C VAL A 203 -0.59 4.43 -7.71
N VAL A 204 -1.64 4.93 -8.36
CA VAL A 204 -2.98 5.16 -7.80
C VAL A 204 -4.01 4.68 -8.80
N GLY A 205 -4.88 3.75 -8.39
CA GLY A 205 -5.97 3.26 -9.24
C GLY A 205 -5.50 2.67 -10.57
N GLY A 206 -4.35 2.00 -10.62
CA GLY A 206 -3.79 1.41 -11.84
C GLY A 206 -3.00 2.38 -12.74
N GLU A 207 -2.75 3.61 -12.31
CA GLU A 207 -2.00 4.60 -13.07
C GLU A 207 -0.74 5.07 -12.32
N VAL A 208 0.38 5.25 -13.00
CA VAL A 208 1.57 5.91 -12.44
C VAL A 208 1.33 7.42 -12.46
N VAL A 209 1.08 7.99 -11.28
CA VAL A 209 0.73 9.42 -11.11
C VAL A 209 1.96 10.32 -10.88
N ALA A 210 3.06 9.74 -10.41
CA ALA A 210 4.33 10.44 -10.21
C ALA A 210 5.49 9.45 -10.14
N SER A 211 6.70 9.90 -10.46
CA SER A 211 7.90 9.08 -10.32
C SER A 211 9.12 9.91 -9.94
N MET A 212 9.98 9.35 -9.07
CA MET A 212 11.19 10.00 -8.63
C MET A 212 12.36 9.03 -8.60
N ARG A 213 13.56 9.56 -8.86
CA ARG A 213 14.81 8.87 -8.57
C ARG A 213 15.27 9.28 -7.17
N ARG A 214 15.66 8.29 -6.35
CA ARG A 214 16.32 8.52 -5.08
C ARG A 214 17.79 8.14 -5.22
N LYS A 215 18.67 8.97 -4.66
CA LYS A 215 20.12 8.72 -4.69
C LYS A 215 20.72 8.94 -3.32
N ALA A 216 21.43 7.94 -2.82
CA ALA A 216 22.16 8.01 -1.56
C ALA A 216 23.31 9.02 -1.63
N HIS A 217 23.79 9.48 -0.48
CA HIS A 217 25.00 10.27 -0.38
C HIS A 217 26.23 9.38 -0.12
N GLY A 218 27.35 9.73 -0.74
CA GLY A 218 28.64 9.08 -0.55
C GLY A 218 28.62 7.60 -0.99
N SER A 219 29.16 6.71 -0.15
CA SER A 219 29.28 5.26 -0.42
C SER A 219 28.11 4.43 0.14
N GLU A 220 27.03 5.07 0.57
CA GLU A 220 25.84 4.36 1.03
C GLU A 220 25.13 3.70 -0.14
N PHE A 221 24.85 2.40 -0.03
CA PHE A 221 24.17 1.63 -1.09
C PHE A 221 22.64 1.68 -1.00
N ARG A 222 22.08 2.16 0.13
CA ARG A 222 20.64 2.31 0.35
C ARG A 222 20.19 3.71 -0.02
N SER A 223 19.30 3.83 -0.99
CA SER A 223 18.81 5.10 -1.57
C SER A 223 17.70 5.81 -0.76
N ASN A 224 17.44 5.39 0.49
CA ASN A 224 16.35 5.92 1.30
C ASN A 224 16.48 7.42 1.60
N PHE A 225 15.44 8.20 1.24
CA PHE A 225 15.35 9.65 1.49
C PHE A 225 15.57 10.02 2.98
N HIS A 226 15.03 9.21 3.91
CA HIS A 226 15.21 9.44 5.35
C HIS A 226 16.65 9.28 5.85
N LEU A 227 17.54 8.74 5.03
CA LEU A 227 19.00 8.67 5.32
C LEU A 227 19.76 9.86 4.72
N GLY A 228 19.05 10.92 4.30
CA GLY A 228 19.66 12.12 3.74
C GLY A 228 19.94 12.04 2.24
N GLY A 229 19.39 11.06 1.53
CA GLY A 229 19.50 10.93 0.08
C GLY A 229 18.81 12.10 -0.66
N SER A 230 19.26 12.38 -1.88
CA SER A 230 18.61 13.34 -2.79
C SER A 230 17.48 12.68 -3.57
N VAL A 231 16.49 13.49 -3.93
CA VAL A 231 15.38 13.08 -4.81
C VAL A 231 15.34 13.99 -6.04
N SER A 232 14.98 13.42 -7.18
CA SER A 232 14.78 14.18 -8.43
C SER A 232 13.63 13.58 -9.21
N ASN A 233 12.93 14.40 -9.95
CA ASN A 233 11.92 13.94 -10.90
C ASN A 233 12.58 13.06 -11.98
N ILE A 234 11.89 12.00 -12.38
CA ILE A 234 12.27 11.14 -13.51
C ILE A 234 11.02 10.77 -14.30
N GLU A 235 11.13 10.75 -15.60
CA GLU A 235 10.09 10.19 -16.47
C GLU A 235 10.37 8.70 -16.68
N LEU A 236 9.38 7.84 -16.40
CA LEU A 236 9.47 6.40 -16.64
C LEU A 236 9.19 6.09 -18.11
N ASN A 237 9.94 5.15 -18.68
CA ASN A 237 9.57 4.54 -19.94
C ASN A 237 8.37 3.58 -19.77
N GLU A 238 7.83 3.09 -20.89
CA GLU A 238 6.62 2.25 -20.88
C GLU A 238 6.82 0.96 -20.07
N GLU A 239 7.93 0.27 -20.28
CA GLU A 239 8.27 -0.95 -19.53
C GLU A 239 8.27 -0.72 -18.01
N GLN A 240 8.87 0.37 -17.54
CA GLN A 240 8.91 0.72 -16.11
C GLN A 240 7.52 1.04 -15.57
N ARG A 241 6.66 1.70 -16.35
CA ARG A 241 5.27 1.99 -15.99
C ARG A 241 4.45 0.71 -15.86
N GLU A 242 4.50 -0.15 -16.87
CA GLU A 242 3.80 -1.44 -16.88
C GLU A 242 4.22 -2.32 -15.70
N ILE A 243 5.52 -2.42 -15.42
CA ILE A 243 6.04 -3.20 -14.30
C ILE A 243 5.54 -2.63 -12.96
N ALA A 244 5.52 -1.31 -12.77
CA ALA A 244 5.03 -0.68 -11.55
C ALA A 244 3.53 -0.94 -11.35
N ILE A 245 2.72 -0.83 -12.40
CA ILE A 245 1.28 -1.09 -12.37
C ILE A 245 1.04 -2.57 -12.03
N ARG A 246 1.66 -3.51 -12.76
CA ARG A 246 1.52 -4.95 -12.51
C ARG A 246 1.96 -5.37 -11.12
N ALA A 247 3.03 -4.77 -10.58
CA ALA A 247 3.46 -5.01 -9.21
C ALA A 247 2.41 -4.56 -8.18
N THR A 248 1.78 -3.41 -8.41
CA THR A 248 0.69 -2.87 -7.58
C THR A 248 -0.53 -3.77 -7.61
N GLU A 249 -0.98 -4.17 -8.79
CA GLU A 249 -2.12 -5.08 -9.01
C GLU A 249 -1.87 -6.45 -8.38
N THR A 250 -0.65 -7.00 -8.53
CA THR A 250 -0.25 -8.27 -7.94
C THR A 250 -0.39 -8.26 -6.41
N MET A 251 -0.08 -7.14 -5.77
CA MET A 251 -0.29 -7.00 -4.33
C MET A 251 -1.75 -6.74 -3.95
N GLY A 252 -2.62 -6.37 -4.88
CA GLY A 252 -4.02 -5.97 -4.63
C GLY A 252 -4.12 -4.63 -3.94
N LEU A 253 -3.36 -3.63 -4.41
CA LEU A 253 -3.29 -2.30 -3.84
C LEU A 253 -3.91 -1.25 -4.78
N GLU A 254 -4.65 -0.30 -4.22
CA GLU A 254 -5.15 0.90 -4.91
C GLU A 254 -4.12 2.03 -4.91
N ILE A 255 -3.29 2.10 -3.86
CA ILE A 255 -2.20 3.07 -3.72
C ILE A 255 -0.92 2.32 -3.41
N ALA A 256 0.11 2.50 -4.20
CA ALA A 256 1.41 1.89 -3.96
C ALA A 256 2.58 2.80 -4.30
N GLY A 257 3.64 2.70 -3.51
CA GLY A 257 4.97 3.16 -3.88
C GLY A 257 5.81 1.97 -4.33
N VAL A 258 6.08 1.85 -5.60
CA VAL A 258 6.86 0.75 -6.19
C VAL A 258 8.30 1.20 -6.35
N ASP A 259 9.20 0.52 -5.63
CA ASP A 259 10.64 0.78 -5.70
C ASP A 259 11.30 -0.18 -6.67
N MET A 260 12.00 0.35 -7.66
CA MET A 260 12.66 -0.41 -8.72
C MET A 260 14.15 -0.10 -8.78
N LEU A 261 14.96 -1.15 -8.95
CA LEU A 261 16.36 -1.05 -9.34
C LEU A 261 16.46 -1.13 -10.86
N LEU A 262 17.27 -0.26 -11.45
CA LEU A 262 17.54 -0.28 -12.89
C LEU A 262 18.80 -1.12 -13.12
N SER A 263 18.67 -2.22 -13.85
CA SER A 263 19.77 -3.13 -14.17
C SER A 263 19.95 -3.27 -15.68
N GLU A 264 21.04 -3.89 -16.12
CA GLU A 264 21.27 -4.27 -17.52
C GLU A 264 20.19 -5.25 -18.05
N ARG A 265 19.50 -5.96 -17.15
CA ARG A 265 18.39 -6.86 -17.47
C ARG A 265 17.02 -6.17 -17.52
N GLY A 266 16.99 -4.84 -17.39
CA GLY A 266 15.77 -4.04 -17.23
C GLY A 266 15.45 -3.70 -15.76
N PRO A 267 14.27 -3.12 -15.51
CA PRO A 267 13.83 -2.74 -14.17
C PRO A 267 13.45 -3.96 -13.33
N LEU A 268 13.91 -3.99 -12.07
CA LEU A 268 13.64 -5.05 -11.09
C LEU A 268 12.89 -4.47 -9.90
N VAL A 269 11.72 -4.98 -9.57
CA VAL A 269 10.93 -4.49 -8.42
C VAL A 269 11.56 -4.97 -7.12
N LEU A 270 12.00 -4.02 -6.31
CA LEU A 270 12.63 -4.28 -5.01
C LEU A 270 11.61 -4.40 -3.88
N GLU A 271 10.60 -3.51 -3.88
CA GLU A 271 9.60 -3.40 -2.83
C GLU A 271 8.33 -2.70 -3.35
N VAL A 272 7.17 -3.11 -2.81
CA VAL A 272 5.88 -2.45 -3.03
C VAL A 272 5.35 -1.96 -1.69
N ASN A 273 5.21 -0.65 -1.54
CA ASN A 273 4.83 0.00 -0.28
C ASN A 273 3.35 0.38 -0.28
N SER A 274 2.53 -0.23 0.60
CA SER A 274 1.10 0.03 0.73
C SER A 274 0.73 1.35 1.42
N SER A 275 1.68 2.04 2.04
CA SER A 275 1.48 3.35 2.69
C SER A 275 2.63 4.29 2.33
N PRO A 276 2.82 4.64 1.04
CA PRO A 276 3.96 5.44 0.61
C PRO A 276 3.93 6.84 1.23
N GLY A 277 5.11 7.39 1.54
CA GLY A 277 5.27 8.80 1.89
C GLY A 277 5.09 9.66 0.64
N LEU A 278 4.34 10.77 0.76
CA LEU A 278 4.05 11.67 -0.36
C LEU A 278 5.01 12.86 -0.43
N GLU A 279 5.62 13.27 0.70
CA GLU A 279 6.42 14.48 0.81
C GLU A 279 7.55 14.56 -0.22
N GLY A 280 8.41 13.55 -0.25
CA GLY A 280 9.57 13.56 -1.16
C GLY A 280 9.17 13.55 -2.64
N ILE A 281 8.13 12.80 -3.01
CA ILE A 281 7.72 12.70 -4.42
C ILE A 281 6.94 13.94 -4.87
N GLU A 282 6.04 14.50 -4.04
CA GLU A 282 5.35 15.75 -4.37
C GLU A 282 6.34 16.93 -4.48
N ALA A 283 7.34 16.97 -3.57
CA ALA A 283 8.41 17.97 -3.64
C ALA A 283 9.27 17.84 -4.92
N ALA A 284 9.62 16.61 -5.31
CA ALA A 284 10.47 16.35 -6.48
C ALA A 284 9.74 16.59 -7.81
N THR A 285 8.45 16.24 -7.87
CA THR A 285 7.68 16.24 -9.16
C THR A 285 6.73 17.43 -9.29
N ARG A 286 6.39 18.10 -8.18
CA ARG A 286 5.33 19.10 -8.08
C ARG A 286 3.93 18.56 -8.46
N SER A 287 3.76 17.24 -8.46
CA SER A 287 2.49 16.59 -8.74
C SER A 287 1.61 16.57 -7.50
N ASN A 288 0.30 16.79 -7.65
CA ASN A 288 -0.68 16.66 -6.58
C ASN A 288 -1.10 15.18 -6.41
N VAL A 289 -0.23 14.37 -5.82
CA VAL A 289 -0.49 12.93 -5.62
C VAL A 289 -1.66 12.70 -4.66
N ALA A 290 -1.73 13.47 -3.58
CA ALA A 290 -2.85 13.36 -2.64
C ALA A 290 -4.19 13.67 -3.32
N GLY A 291 -4.24 14.64 -4.25
CA GLY A 291 -5.41 14.92 -5.08
C GLY A 291 -5.82 13.73 -5.94
N LYS A 292 -4.85 13.04 -6.58
CA LYS A 292 -5.13 11.83 -7.36
C LYS A 292 -5.72 10.70 -6.50
N VAL A 293 -5.26 10.57 -5.25
CA VAL A 293 -5.85 9.62 -4.30
C VAL A 293 -7.29 9.99 -3.96
N ALA A 294 -7.58 11.27 -3.72
CA ALA A 294 -8.93 11.76 -3.42
C ALA A 294 -9.88 11.59 -4.64
N GLU A 295 -9.43 11.90 -5.85
CA GLU A 295 -10.16 11.65 -7.11
C GLU A 295 -10.49 10.16 -7.27
N ARG A 296 -9.50 9.27 -7.05
CA ARG A 296 -9.72 7.82 -7.13
C ARG A 296 -10.70 7.33 -6.08
N LEU A 297 -10.61 7.83 -4.85
CA LEU A 297 -11.55 7.48 -3.78
C LEU A 297 -12.99 7.86 -4.16
N SER A 298 -13.19 9.07 -4.69
CA SER A 298 -14.51 9.54 -5.14
C SER A 298 -15.04 8.71 -6.32
N ALA A 299 -14.17 8.24 -7.21
CA ALA A 299 -14.57 7.35 -8.31
C ALA A 299 -14.97 5.93 -7.85
N LEU A 300 -14.52 5.50 -6.67
CA LEU A 300 -14.93 4.22 -6.06
C LEU A 300 -16.25 4.33 -5.27
N TYR A 301 -16.64 5.55 -4.91
CA TYR A 301 -17.83 5.80 -4.12
C TYR A 301 -19.05 6.01 -5.01
N THR A 302 -20.11 5.22 -4.79
CA THR A 302 -21.42 5.41 -5.41
C THR A 302 -22.40 5.87 -4.35
N PRO A 303 -23.01 7.07 -4.47
CA PRO A 303 -24.00 7.54 -3.53
C PRO A 303 -25.22 6.58 -3.43
N PRO A 304 -25.85 6.44 -2.25
CA PRO A 304 -26.96 5.50 -2.04
C PRO A 304 -28.16 5.70 -2.98
N GLU A 305 -28.43 6.92 -3.44
CA GLU A 305 -29.55 7.23 -4.34
C GLU A 305 -29.34 6.67 -5.77
N GLU A 306 -28.11 6.54 -6.24
CA GLU A 306 -27.81 5.92 -7.54
C GLU A 306 -27.86 4.38 -7.47
N SER A 307 -27.69 3.80 -6.28
CA SER A 307 -27.78 2.35 -6.06
C SER A 307 -29.21 1.81 -6.06
N ALA A 308 -30.24 2.65 -5.86
CA ALA A 308 -31.65 2.25 -5.80
C ALA A 308 -32.33 2.11 -7.18
N ALA A 309 -31.72 2.57 -8.26
CA ALA A 309 -32.22 2.47 -9.61
C ALA A 309 -31.75 1.18 -10.31
N ARG A 310 -32.14 0.00 -9.80
CA ARG A 310 -32.11 -1.21 -10.62
C ARG A 310 -33.38 -1.29 -11.45
N PRO A 311 -33.32 -1.39 -12.79
CA PRO A 311 -34.48 -1.58 -13.61
C PRO A 311 -35.00 -3.02 -13.42
N GLY A 312 -36.10 -3.16 -12.66
CA GLY A 312 -36.69 -4.48 -12.40
C GLY A 312 -38.12 -4.47 -11.79
N ASP A 313 -38.61 -3.34 -11.28
CA ASP A 313 -39.90 -3.32 -10.57
C ASP A 313 -41.02 -2.57 -11.31
N LEU A 314 -41.07 -2.67 -12.65
CA LEU A 314 -42.20 -2.21 -13.45
C LEU A 314 -42.71 -3.29 -14.39
N GLU A 315 -43.21 -4.41 -13.81
CA GLU A 315 -44.19 -5.27 -14.52
C GLU A 315 -45.00 -6.03 -13.48
N GLY A 316 -46.27 -5.64 -13.28
CA GLY A 316 -47.17 -6.47 -12.49
C GLY A 316 -48.42 -5.81 -11.93
N GLU A 317 -49.05 -4.90 -12.66
CA GLU A 317 -50.47 -4.60 -12.43
C GLU A 317 -51.22 -4.50 -13.77
N ALA A 318 -51.78 -5.57 -14.24
CA ALA A 318 -52.95 -5.51 -15.10
C ALA A 318 -53.64 -6.88 -15.19
N GLY A 319 -54.94 -6.91 -14.89
CA GLY A 319 -55.89 -7.92 -15.34
C GLY A 319 -56.31 -8.92 -14.25
N GLU A 320 -57.40 -8.91 -13.82
CA GLU A 320 -58.85 -8.78 -14.11
C GLU A 320 -59.63 -9.88 -13.40
N ARG A 321 -60.59 -9.47 -12.62
CA ARG A 321 -61.95 -10.00 -12.42
C ARG A 321 -62.33 -11.34 -13.05
N GLY A 322 -63.04 -12.13 -12.30
CA GLY A 322 -63.99 -13.11 -12.78
C GLY A 322 -64.25 -14.24 -11.82
N SER A 323 -65.23 -14.07 -10.97
CA SER A 323 -66.50 -14.77 -10.92
C SER A 323 -66.53 -16.28 -10.67
N ALA A 324 -67.19 -16.60 -9.55
CA ALA A 324 -68.15 -17.67 -9.32
C ALA A 324 -67.67 -19.17 -9.36
N TYR A 325 -67.77 -19.77 -8.30
CA TYR A 325 -68.63 -20.84 -7.72
C TYR A 325 -68.00 -21.33 -6.42
#